data_da77fdabfebc5db880dd9760b77659ad
#
_entry.id   da77fdabfebc5db880dd9760b77659ad
#
_cell.length_a   1.000
_cell.length_b   1.000
_cell.length_c   1.000
_cell.angle_alpha   90.00
_cell.angle_beta   90.00
_cell.angle_gamma   90.00
#
_symmetry.space_group_name_H-M   'P 1'
#
loop_
_entity.id
_entity.type
_entity.pdbx_description
1 polymer ?
#
loop_
_entity_poly.entity_id
_entity_poly.type
_entity_poly.pdbx_seq_one_letter_code
_entity_poly.pdbx_strand_id
1 'polypeptide(L)'
;ARNGIVVGSGITLSKDGDVFFTGIATGNGSGLTALNATQLTSGTIPDARFPATLPAVSGANLTGIAATDNVRTGILDVAGISTFRNTVNIGAAVTISESGIEASGIGITVANINGGQIGNRNMIINGAMKVAQRGTSFSSNNSAHYMLDRFMSQANNDGAFIISQSTTAPDGFSKSLKVDITSTDTSLSSDQYQQITYKVEAQDLQHLAYGTSAAKTITLSFYVRSNKTGNYNFVYEQPDNGNRLASYQYTINSANTWERKVITTAGDTSGVINDDTGVGLNMKWGLAYGSTYSSGSVTNQWAAQNNANFGAGQDVNLLDSTSNEFYLTGVQLELGYQATPFEHRSFAEELLLCQRYYYKSTE
;
A
#
# COMPACT_ATOMS: atom_id res chain seq x y z
N ALA A 1 -65.32 -3.53 61.83
CA ALA A 1 -65.66 -4.91 61.48
C ALA A 1 -64.63 -5.84 62.14
N ARG A 2 -65.02 -6.75 63.00
CA ARG A 2 -64.06 -7.65 63.70
C ARG A 2 -63.60 -8.82 62.82
N ASN A 3 -64.22 -9.07 61.70
CA ASN A 3 -63.95 -10.28 60.88
C ASN A 3 -63.72 -9.97 59.38
N GLY A 4 -63.14 -8.88 59.05
CA GLY A 4 -62.85 -8.49 57.70
C GLY A 4 -64.07 -8.04 56.90
N ILE A 5 -63.89 -7.56 55.69
CA ILE A 5 -64.90 -7.15 54.74
C ILE A 5 -64.95 -8.23 53.63
N VAL A 6 -66.02 -8.95 53.53
CA VAL A 6 -66.22 -9.88 52.41
C VAL A 6 -66.94 -9.13 51.31
N VAL A 7 -66.28 -8.99 50.15
CA VAL A 7 -66.83 -8.31 48.98
C VAL A 7 -67.02 -9.38 47.92
N GLY A 8 -68.15 -10.06 47.98
CA GLY A 8 -68.41 -11.19 47.13
C GLY A 8 -67.57 -12.42 47.47
N SER A 9 -67.71 -13.52 46.65
CA SER A 9 -66.96 -14.75 46.86
C SER A 9 -65.54 -14.76 46.29
N GLY A 10 -65.15 -13.70 45.64
CA GLY A 10 -63.83 -13.57 44.97
C GLY A 10 -62.75 -12.81 45.72
N ILE A 11 -63.06 -12.11 46.83
CA ILE A 11 -62.11 -11.35 47.63
C ILE A 11 -62.32 -11.70 49.14
N THR A 12 -61.27 -12.15 49.78
CA THR A 12 -61.26 -12.39 51.20
C THR A 12 -60.16 -11.56 51.84
N LEU A 13 -60.50 -10.71 52.85
CA LEU A 13 -59.57 -10.05 53.71
C LEU A 13 -59.43 -10.87 54.98
N SER A 14 -58.24 -11.43 55.21
CA SER A 14 -57.99 -12.21 56.42
C SER A 14 -57.76 -11.30 57.65
N LYS A 15 -57.91 -11.86 58.83
CA LYS A 15 -57.56 -11.17 60.08
C LYS A 15 -56.05 -10.88 60.19
N ASP A 16 -55.23 -11.60 59.46
CA ASP A 16 -53.79 -11.50 59.47
C ASP A 16 -53.27 -10.52 58.41
N GLY A 17 -54.17 -9.82 57.69
CA GLY A 17 -53.85 -8.78 56.71
C GLY A 17 -53.69 -9.27 55.27
N ASP A 18 -53.85 -10.56 55.01
CA ASP A 18 -53.75 -11.11 53.67
C ASP A 18 -54.97 -10.82 52.83
N VAL A 19 -54.79 -10.55 51.54
CA VAL A 19 -55.87 -10.36 50.56
C VAL A 19 -55.78 -11.43 49.51
N PHE A 20 -56.77 -12.28 49.41
CA PHE A 20 -56.88 -13.36 48.40
C PHE A 20 -57.85 -12.95 47.30
N PHE A 21 -57.39 -12.97 46.06
CA PHE A 21 -58.19 -12.78 44.87
C PHE A 21 -58.28 -14.09 44.09
N THR A 22 -59.52 -14.57 43.77
CA THR A 22 -59.77 -15.72 42.90
C THR A 22 -59.96 -15.28 41.42
N GLY A 23 -59.88 -14.01 41.15
CA GLY A 23 -60.07 -13.40 39.83
C GLY A 23 -58.97 -12.32 39.53
N ILE A 24 -59.32 -11.40 38.65
CA ILE A 24 -58.44 -10.35 38.21
C ILE A 24 -58.54 -9.17 39.16
N ALA A 25 -57.39 -8.74 39.73
CA ALA A 25 -57.31 -7.46 40.40
C ALA A 25 -56.91 -6.36 39.39
N THR A 26 -57.77 -5.40 39.16
CA THR A 26 -57.50 -4.29 38.23
C THR A 26 -57.22 -3.02 39.02
N GLY A 27 -56.12 -2.39 38.76
CA GLY A 27 -55.75 -1.12 39.43
C GLY A 27 -54.30 -0.71 39.15
N ASN A 28 -53.91 0.47 39.61
CA ASN A 28 -52.54 0.89 39.54
C ASN A 28 -51.69 0.16 40.61
N GLY A 29 -50.84 -0.75 40.16
CA GLY A 29 -49.95 -1.52 41.04
C GLY A 29 -48.75 -0.79 41.61
N SER A 30 -48.68 0.55 41.51
CA SER A 30 -47.49 1.33 41.91
C SER A 30 -47.15 1.22 43.41
N GLY A 31 -48.14 0.87 44.27
CA GLY A 31 -47.92 0.64 45.69
C GLY A 31 -47.60 -0.82 46.08
N LEU A 32 -47.53 -1.74 45.11
CA LEU A 32 -47.18 -3.13 45.39
C LEU A 32 -45.67 -3.27 45.42
N THR A 33 -45.11 -3.65 46.57
CA THR A 33 -43.68 -3.92 46.76
C THR A 33 -43.47 -5.42 46.98
N ALA A 34 -42.23 -5.90 46.72
CA ALA A 34 -41.86 -7.31 46.91
C ALA A 34 -42.68 -8.32 46.06
N LEU A 35 -43.03 -7.98 44.81
CA LEU A 35 -43.71 -8.90 43.89
C LEU A 35 -42.77 -10.05 43.52
N ASN A 36 -43.21 -11.26 43.71
CA ASN A 36 -42.47 -12.44 43.28
C ASN A 36 -42.70 -12.68 41.75
N ALA A 37 -41.68 -12.42 40.97
CA ALA A 37 -41.72 -12.54 39.52
C ALA A 37 -41.84 -14.02 39.05
N THR A 38 -41.60 -15.02 39.91
CA THR A 38 -41.74 -16.45 39.52
C THR A 38 -43.17 -16.85 39.15
N GLN A 39 -44.14 -16.04 39.48
CA GLN A 39 -45.54 -16.24 39.18
C GLN A 39 -46.05 -15.46 37.94
N LEU A 40 -45.16 -14.73 37.27
CA LEU A 40 -45.47 -14.05 36.01
C LEU A 40 -45.39 -15.06 34.85
N THR A 41 -46.46 -15.81 34.63
CA THR A 41 -46.49 -16.93 33.67
C THR A 41 -46.92 -16.51 32.25
N SER A 42 -47.47 -15.30 32.09
CA SER A 42 -47.86 -14.75 30.79
C SER A 42 -47.98 -13.24 30.81
N GLY A 43 -47.89 -12.61 29.65
CA GLY A 43 -47.97 -11.15 29.45
C GLY A 43 -46.61 -10.51 29.15
N THR A 44 -46.63 -9.23 28.80
CA THR A 44 -45.43 -8.40 28.55
C THR A 44 -45.20 -7.44 29.71
N ILE A 45 -43.97 -7.28 30.13
CA ILE A 45 -43.55 -6.21 31.07
C ILE A 45 -43.10 -5.02 30.20
N PRO A 46 -43.77 -3.86 30.30
CA PRO A 46 -43.34 -2.67 29.54
C PRO A 46 -41.88 -2.27 29.88
N ASP A 47 -41.14 -1.77 28.88
CA ASP A 47 -39.72 -1.36 29.02
C ASP A 47 -39.50 -0.38 30.19
N ALA A 48 -40.46 0.51 30.44
CA ALA A 48 -40.39 1.48 31.56
C ALA A 48 -40.38 0.81 32.96
N ARG A 49 -40.60 -0.51 33.04
CA ARG A 49 -40.56 -1.27 34.30
C ARG A 49 -39.21 -1.94 34.57
N PHE A 50 -38.32 -1.91 33.58
CA PHE A 50 -36.96 -2.40 33.78
C PHE A 50 -36.05 -1.26 34.25
N PRO A 51 -35.16 -1.49 35.21
CA PRO A 51 -34.13 -0.52 35.51
C PRO A 51 -33.22 -0.33 34.29
N ALA A 52 -32.62 0.87 34.13
CA ALA A 52 -31.70 1.15 33.05
C ALA A 52 -30.51 0.17 32.98
N THR A 53 -30.21 -0.49 34.09
CA THR A 53 -29.26 -1.60 34.17
C THR A 53 -29.94 -2.80 34.85
N LEU A 54 -30.11 -3.87 34.14
CA LEU A 54 -30.56 -5.12 34.75
C LEU A 54 -29.49 -5.72 35.65
N PRO A 55 -29.85 -6.32 36.79
CA PRO A 55 -28.91 -7.12 37.59
C PRO A 55 -28.24 -8.20 36.72
N ALA A 56 -27.06 -8.69 37.11
CA ALA A 56 -26.41 -9.80 36.44
C ALA A 56 -27.30 -11.04 36.44
N VAL A 57 -27.99 -11.29 35.34
CA VAL A 57 -28.89 -12.44 35.13
C VAL A 57 -28.34 -13.31 34.01
N SER A 58 -28.56 -14.62 34.08
CA SER A 58 -28.24 -15.53 32.99
C SER A 58 -29.07 -15.17 31.75
N GLY A 59 -28.38 -14.86 30.65
CA GLY A 59 -28.97 -14.62 29.34
C GLY A 59 -29.31 -15.91 28.57
N ALA A 60 -29.17 -17.08 29.17
CA ALA A 60 -29.30 -18.37 28.48
C ALA A 60 -30.60 -18.58 27.70
N ASN A 61 -31.69 -17.91 28.14
CA ASN A 61 -33.00 -17.99 27.51
C ASN A 61 -33.48 -16.65 26.94
N LEU A 62 -32.59 -15.68 26.77
CA LEU A 62 -32.93 -14.42 26.12
C LEU A 62 -32.94 -14.60 24.61
N THR A 63 -34.11 -14.48 24.00
CA THR A 63 -34.30 -14.50 22.53
C THR A 63 -34.74 -13.14 22.04
N GLY A 64 -34.35 -12.78 20.81
CA GLY A 64 -34.78 -11.53 20.19
C GLY A 64 -34.10 -10.28 20.76
N ILE A 65 -32.86 -10.38 21.23
CA ILE A 65 -32.05 -9.19 21.66
C ILE A 65 -31.77 -8.37 20.42
N ALA A 66 -32.56 -7.33 20.18
CA ALA A 66 -32.35 -6.38 19.10
C ALA A 66 -31.47 -5.25 19.59
N ALA A 67 -30.48 -4.87 18.76
CA ALA A 67 -29.67 -3.67 18.85
C ALA A 67 -29.04 -3.40 20.24
N THR A 68 -27.97 -4.12 20.56
CA THR A 68 -27.12 -3.74 21.68
C THR A 68 -25.84 -3.10 21.14
N ASP A 69 -25.47 -1.92 21.58
CA ASP A 69 -24.23 -1.25 21.21
C ASP A 69 -23.00 -2.05 21.64
N ASN A 70 -23.13 -2.86 22.69
CA ASN A 70 -22.06 -3.71 23.20
C ASN A 70 -22.59 -5.05 23.72
N VAL A 71 -22.15 -6.15 23.13
CA VAL A 71 -22.33 -7.50 23.67
C VAL A 71 -21.03 -7.95 24.32
N ARG A 72 -20.99 -8.05 25.64
CA ARG A 72 -19.86 -8.62 26.36
C ARG A 72 -20.18 -10.06 26.76
N THR A 73 -19.49 -11.00 26.17
CA THR A 73 -19.64 -12.43 26.46
C THR A 73 -18.25 -13.09 26.48
N GLY A 74 -18.09 -14.14 27.28
CA GLY A 74 -16.86 -14.95 27.27
C GLY A 74 -16.68 -15.71 25.97
N ILE A 75 -17.79 -16.13 25.34
CA ILE A 75 -17.83 -16.79 24.04
C ILE A 75 -19.01 -16.21 23.27
N LEU A 76 -18.78 -15.72 22.07
CA LEU A 76 -19.80 -15.40 21.10
C LEU A 76 -19.84 -16.52 20.05
N ASP A 77 -20.82 -17.40 20.15
CA ASP A 77 -21.09 -18.43 19.15
C ASP A 77 -22.17 -17.91 18.19
N VAL A 78 -21.82 -17.75 16.93
CA VAL A 78 -22.74 -17.28 15.88
C VAL A 78 -22.89 -18.41 14.87
N ALA A 79 -24.01 -19.10 14.93
CA ALA A 79 -24.37 -20.20 14.02
C ALA A 79 -24.76 -19.73 12.60
N GLY A 80 -24.24 -18.63 12.11
CA GLY A 80 -24.58 -18.04 10.82
C GLY A 80 -23.48 -17.10 10.31
N ILE A 81 -23.84 -16.24 9.35
CA ILE A 81 -22.93 -15.22 8.81
C ILE A 81 -22.88 -14.03 9.76
N SER A 82 -21.69 -13.73 10.25
CA SER A 82 -21.43 -12.48 10.99
C SER A 82 -20.84 -11.44 10.04
N THR A 83 -21.52 -10.30 9.92
CA THR A 83 -20.98 -9.14 9.18
C THR A 83 -20.46 -8.12 10.18
N PHE A 84 -19.15 -7.93 10.18
CA PHE A 84 -18.50 -6.89 10.97
C PHE A 84 -18.22 -5.69 10.05
N ARG A 85 -18.66 -4.50 10.46
CA ARG A 85 -18.51 -3.27 9.68
C ARG A 85 -17.25 -2.48 10.04
N ASN A 86 -16.58 -2.87 11.10
CA ASN A 86 -15.36 -2.25 11.65
C ASN A 86 -14.35 -3.33 12.02
N THR A 87 -13.27 -2.93 12.68
CA THR A 87 -12.20 -3.82 13.11
C THR A 87 -12.69 -4.97 13.99
N VAL A 88 -12.24 -6.18 13.72
CA VAL A 88 -12.51 -7.38 14.52
C VAL A 88 -11.22 -7.89 15.12
N ASN A 89 -11.13 -7.97 16.44
CA ASN A 89 -10.01 -8.61 17.15
C ASN A 89 -10.40 -10.04 17.51
N ILE A 90 -9.73 -11.02 16.93
CA ILE A 90 -10.04 -12.44 17.12
C ILE A 90 -8.89 -13.12 17.91
N GLY A 91 -8.96 -13.05 19.22
CA GLY A 91 -8.03 -13.74 20.11
C GLY A 91 -6.55 -13.37 19.92
N ALA A 92 -5.66 -14.14 20.53
CA ALA A 92 -4.21 -13.93 20.43
C ALA A 92 -3.59 -14.51 19.15
N ALA A 93 -4.27 -15.43 18.46
CA ALA A 93 -3.76 -16.11 17.28
C ALA A 93 -4.10 -15.41 15.95
N VAL A 94 -5.14 -14.58 15.93
CA VAL A 94 -5.50 -13.75 14.76
C VAL A 94 -5.83 -12.36 15.25
N THR A 95 -5.07 -11.40 14.77
CA THR A 95 -5.32 -9.98 14.98
C THR A 95 -5.59 -9.33 13.64
N ILE A 96 -6.73 -8.65 13.52
CA ILE A 96 -7.06 -7.81 12.37
C ILE A 96 -6.92 -6.37 12.84
N SER A 97 -5.92 -5.66 12.35
CA SER A 97 -5.61 -4.28 12.70
C SER A 97 -5.48 -3.42 11.45
N GLU A 98 -5.24 -2.13 11.62
CA GLU A 98 -4.87 -1.23 10.52
C GLU A 98 -3.60 -1.69 9.79
N SER A 99 -2.74 -2.47 10.44
CA SER A 99 -1.53 -3.02 9.84
C SER A 99 -1.77 -4.31 9.03
N GLY A 100 -2.99 -4.90 9.10
CA GLY A 100 -3.34 -6.10 8.36
C GLY A 100 -3.86 -7.25 9.22
N ILE A 101 -3.77 -8.45 8.70
CA ILE A 101 -4.16 -9.70 9.36
C ILE A 101 -2.89 -10.43 9.80
N GLU A 102 -2.72 -10.61 11.08
CA GLU A 102 -1.69 -11.48 11.65
C GLU A 102 -2.33 -12.78 12.14
N ALA A 103 -1.89 -13.91 11.62
CA ALA A 103 -2.38 -15.23 11.97
C ALA A 103 -1.21 -16.14 12.34
N SER A 104 -0.98 -16.32 13.64
CA SER A 104 0.10 -17.17 14.17
C SER A 104 -0.35 -18.62 14.27
N GLY A 105 0.37 -19.55 13.61
CA GLY A 105 0.11 -20.99 13.68
C GLY A 105 -1.07 -21.49 12.87
N ILE A 106 -1.69 -20.63 12.02
CA ILE A 106 -2.76 -21.01 11.10
C ILE A 106 -2.44 -20.57 9.68
N GLY A 107 -2.96 -21.29 8.68
CA GLY A 107 -2.82 -20.92 7.27
C GLY A 107 -3.77 -19.77 6.89
N ILE A 108 -3.25 -18.83 6.11
CA ILE A 108 -4.07 -17.80 5.45
C ILE A 108 -4.11 -18.13 3.96
N THR A 109 -5.32 -18.30 3.39
CA THR A 109 -5.49 -18.40 1.93
C THR A 109 -5.89 -17.04 1.39
N VAL A 110 -5.01 -16.44 0.58
CA VAL A 110 -5.25 -15.17 -0.10
C VAL A 110 -5.13 -15.35 -1.61
N ALA A 111 -6.06 -14.79 -2.37
CA ALA A 111 -6.01 -14.83 -3.83
C ALA A 111 -5.01 -13.81 -4.40
N ASN A 112 -4.81 -12.70 -3.69
CA ASN A 112 -3.87 -11.64 -4.04
C ASN A 112 -3.52 -10.81 -2.80
N ILE A 113 -2.46 -9.99 -2.90
CA ILE A 113 -2.11 -8.95 -1.91
C ILE A 113 -2.19 -7.61 -2.62
N ASN A 114 -3.00 -6.68 -2.11
CA ASN A 114 -3.22 -5.33 -2.68
C ASN A 114 -3.65 -5.33 -4.17
N GLY A 115 -4.37 -6.36 -4.61
CA GLY A 115 -4.76 -6.52 -6.01
C GLY A 115 -3.63 -7.01 -6.92
N GLY A 116 -2.44 -7.28 -6.38
CA GLY A 116 -1.27 -7.78 -7.08
C GLY A 116 -1.01 -9.27 -6.84
N GLN A 117 -0.03 -9.82 -7.56
CA GLN A 117 0.39 -11.21 -7.42
C GLN A 117 1.12 -11.43 -6.08
N ILE A 118 1.05 -12.65 -5.55
CA ILE A 118 1.76 -13.03 -4.33
C ILE A 118 3.25 -13.29 -4.59
N GLY A 119 3.58 -13.79 -5.78
CA GLY A 119 4.95 -14.04 -6.24
C GLY A 119 5.20 -13.40 -7.61
N ASN A 120 6.45 -13.24 -8.01
CA ASN A 120 6.88 -12.54 -9.23
C ASN A 120 6.28 -11.12 -9.32
N ARG A 121 6.21 -10.43 -8.19
CA ARG A 121 5.61 -9.10 -8.10
C ARG A 121 6.47 -8.03 -8.75
N ASN A 122 7.80 -8.17 -8.61
CA ASN A 122 8.73 -7.18 -9.13
C ASN A 122 8.94 -7.37 -10.64
N MET A 123 8.41 -6.45 -11.43
CA MET A 123 8.61 -6.38 -12.88
C MET A 123 10.02 -5.92 -13.27
N ILE A 124 10.82 -5.47 -12.31
CA ILE A 124 12.20 -5.02 -12.54
C ILE A 124 13.16 -6.20 -12.39
N ILE A 125 13.98 -6.39 -13.40
CA ILE A 125 15.09 -7.33 -13.40
C ILE A 125 16.34 -6.59 -12.92
N ASN A 126 17.13 -7.21 -12.04
CA ASN A 126 18.32 -6.64 -11.42
C ASN A 126 18.07 -5.39 -10.55
N GLY A 127 16.87 -5.29 -9.97
CA GLY A 127 16.52 -4.13 -9.11
C GLY A 127 17.42 -3.96 -7.89
N ALA A 128 18.07 -5.02 -7.42
CA ALA A 128 19.06 -4.99 -6.33
C ALA A 128 20.51 -4.77 -6.81
N MET A 129 20.74 -4.45 -8.08
CA MET A 129 22.03 -4.14 -8.70
C MET A 129 23.11 -5.23 -8.56
N LYS A 130 22.69 -6.50 -8.43
CA LYS A 130 23.60 -7.63 -8.17
C LYS A 130 24.35 -8.11 -9.41
N VAL A 131 23.74 -8.01 -10.60
CA VAL A 131 24.29 -8.53 -11.85
C VAL A 131 25.01 -7.42 -12.61
N ALA A 132 26.24 -7.68 -13.03
CA ALA A 132 27.12 -6.74 -13.73
C ALA A 132 28.00 -7.48 -14.76
N GLN A 133 27.35 -8.13 -15.76
CA GLN A 133 28.05 -8.98 -16.75
C GLN A 133 28.99 -8.16 -17.65
N ARG A 134 28.67 -6.89 -17.95
CA ARG A 134 29.49 -6.00 -18.79
C ARG A 134 30.71 -5.45 -18.07
N GLY A 135 30.72 -5.50 -16.74
CA GLY A 135 31.74 -4.92 -15.88
C GLY A 135 31.12 -4.15 -14.71
N THR A 136 31.95 -3.75 -13.78
CA THR A 136 31.51 -3.09 -12.53
C THR A 136 31.80 -1.59 -12.49
N SER A 137 32.44 -1.02 -13.53
CA SER A 137 32.76 0.42 -13.59
C SER A 137 32.85 0.87 -15.04
N PHE A 138 32.24 2.00 -15.34
CA PHE A 138 32.15 2.58 -16.68
C PHE A 138 32.33 4.09 -16.58
N SER A 139 33.32 4.62 -17.32
CA SER A 139 33.39 6.05 -17.57
C SER A 139 32.43 6.39 -18.70
N SER A 140 31.55 7.35 -18.49
CA SER A 140 30.58 7.76 -19.48
C SER A 140 30.69 9.26 -19.74
N ASN A 141 30.59 9.61 -21.00
CA ASN A 141 30.43 10.96 -21.51
C ASN A 141 29.45 10.89 -22.68
N ASN A 142 28.40 11.68 -22.65
CA ASN A 142 27.47 11.95 -23.74
C ASN A 142 27.03 10.77 -24.63
N SER A 143 26.68 9.64 -24.04
CA SER A 143 26.13 8.51 -24.78
C SER A 143 25.20 7.64 -23.95
N ALA A 144 24.34 6.92 -24.64
CA ALA A 144 23.45 5.94 -24.02
C ALA A 144 24.19 4.61 -23.86
N HIS A 145 24.51 4.23 -22.63
CA HIS A 145 25.21 2.99 -22.31
C HIS A 145 24.48 2.15 -21.29
N TYR A 146 24.31 0.85 -21.59
CA TYR A 146 24.02 -0.13 -20.56
C TYR A 146 25.26 -0.41 -19.73
N MET A 147 25.12 -0.30 -18.40
CA MET A 147 26.22 -0.47 -17.46
C MET A 147 25.99 -1.71 -16.59
N LEU A 148 25.33 -1.57 -15.45
CA LEU A 148 24.80 -2.73 -14.76
C LEU A 148 23.67 -3.31 -15.58
N ASP A 149 23.54 -4.63 -15.56
CA ASP A 149 22.56 -5.30 -16.41
C ASP A 149 21.18 -4.67 -16.24
N ARG A 150 20.53 -4.37 -17.36
CA ARG A 150 19.23 -3.72 -17.52
C ARG A 150 19.22 -2.20 -17.26
N PHE A 151 20.15 -1.64 -16.50
CA PHE A 151 20.22 -0.20 -16.22
C PHE A 151 21.14 0.50 -17.21
N MET A 152 20.71 1.65 -17.70
CA MET A 152 21.38 2.43 -18.72
C MET A 152 21.56 3.87 -18.24
N SER A 153 22.69 4.47 -18.54
CA SER A 153 22.85 5.93 -18.50
C SER A 153 22.47 6.54 -19.82
N GLN A 154 21.77 7.64 -19.78
CA GLN A 154 21.57 8.52 -20.92
C GLN A 154 21.98 9.93 -20.53
N ALA A 155 22.88 10.50 -21.32
CA ALA A 155 23.44 11.81 -21.05
C ALA A 155 23.64 12.60 -22.34
N ASN A 156 23.48 13.90 -22.23
CA ASN A 156 23.90 14.93 -23.16
C ASN A 156 24.32 16.13 -22.29
N ASN A 157 25.62 16.26 -21.98
CA ASN A 157 26.15 17.33 -21.13
C ASN A 157 27.64 17.49 -21.36
N ASP A 158 28.25 18.56 -20.83
CA ASP A 158 29.65 18.84 -20.95
C ASP A 158 30.49 18.30 -19.78
N GLY A 159 29.83 17.69 -18.79
CA GLY A 159 30.47 17.03 -17.66
C GLY A 159 30.94 15.61 -17.97
N ALA A 160 31.60 15.01 -17.00
CA ALA A 160 31.98 13.60 -17.03
C ALA A 160 31.63 12.90 -15.71
N PHE A 161 31.36 11.62 -15.78
CA PHE A 161 30.98 10.83 -14.62
C PHE A 161 31.41 9.36 -14.77
N ILE A 162 31.53 8.68 -13.65
CA ILE A 162 31.71 7.22 -13.59
C ILE A 162 30.44 6.60 -13.05
N ILE A 163 29.97 5.54 -13.68
CA ILE A 163 28.91 4.70 -13.13
C ILE A 163 29.49 3.35 -12.75
N SER A 164 29.22 2.93 -11.52
CA SER A 164 29.80 1.71 -10.99
C SER A 164 28.80 0.92 -10.14
N GLN A 165 29.09 -0.38 -9.99
CA GLN A 165 28.49 -1.21 -8.97
C GLN A 165 29.21 -0.96 -7.64
N SER A 166 28.52 -0.36 -6.70
CA SER A 166 29.03 -0.04 -5.37
C SER A 166 28.61 -1.09 -4.33
N THR A 167 29.44 -1.25 -3.29
CA THR A 167 29.10 -2.02 -2.08
C THR A 167 28.40 -1.16 -1.02
N THR A 168 28.32 0.16 -1.21
CA THR A 168 27.52 1.04 -0.36
C THR A 168 26.04 0.81 -0.67
N ALA A 169 25.30 0.20 0.26
CA ALA A 169 23.91 -0.17 0.08
C ALA A 169 23.15 -0.04 1.41
N PRO A 170 21.82 0.12 1.39
CA PRO A 170 21.00 0.11 2.60
C PRO A 170 20.89 -1.31 3.17
N ASP A 171 20.42 -1.41 4.41
CA ASP A 171 20.15 -2.70 5.05
C ASP A 171 19.28 -3.60 4.18
N GLY A 172 19.62 -4.88 4.09
CA GLY A 172 18.98 -5.87 3.23
C GLY A 172 19.51 -5.93 1.80
N PHE A 173 20.41 -5.02 1.39
CA PHE A 173 21.03 -5.02 0.06
C PHE A 173 22.54 -5.09 0.16
N SER A 174 23.17 -5.70 -0.84
CA SER A 174 24.64 -5.83 -0.91
C SER A 174 25.28 -4.93 -1.96
N LYS A 175 24.49 -4.39 -2.87
CA LYS A 175 24.95 -3.63 -4.02
C LYS A 175 24.02 -2.45 -4.34
N SER A 176 24.59 -1.43 -4.95
CA SER A 176 23.87 -0.31 -5.55
C SER A 176 24.54 0.13 -6.84
N LEU A 177 23.81 0.83 -7.69
CA LEU A 177 24.37 1.63 -8.77
C LEU A 177 24.85 2.94 -8.14
N LYS A 178 26.11 3.35 -8.43
CA LYS A 178 26.69 4.65 -8.05
C LYS A 178 26.94 5.47 -9.30
N VAL A 179 26.55 6.72 -9.30
CA VAL A 179 27.01 7.77 -10.23
C VAL A 179 27.95 8.70 -9.47
N ASP A 180 29.15 8.90 -10.00
CA ASP A 180 30.23 9.69 -9.41
C ASP A 180 30.69 10.74 -10.42
N ILE A 181 30.58 12.02 -10.09
CA ILE A 181 30.89 13.09 -11.02
C ILE A 181 32.40 13.33 -11.01
N THR A 182 33.02 13.29 -12.20
CA THR A 182 34.46 13.45 -12.38
C THR A 182 34.85 14.72 -13.10
N SER A 183 33.95 15.34 -13.85
CA SER A 183 34.07 16.69 -14.41
C SER A 183 32.73 17.39 -14.33
N THR A 184 32.76 18.66 -13.98
CA THR A 184 31.54 19.44 -13.76
C THR A 184 30.94 19.98 -15.05
N ASP A 185 29.60 20.13 -15.05
CA ASP A 185 28.83 20.99 -15.93
C ASP A 185 27.89 21.84 -15.03
N THR A 186 28.38 23.01 -14.66
CA THR A 186 27.72 23.91 -13.71
C THR A 186 26.61 24.74 -14.35
N SER A 187 26.59 24.83 -15.69
CA SER A 187 25.66 25.67 -16.45
C SER A 187 25.11 24.92 -17.64
N LEU A 188 24.10 24.09 -17.38
CA LEU A 188 23.45 23.26 -18.39
C LEU A 188 22.86 24.10 -19.52
N SER A 189 23.21 23.80 -20.77
CA SER A 189 22.50 24.26 -21.94
C SER A 189 21.07 23.72 -21.98
N SER A 190 20.19 24.35 -22.72
CA SER A 190 18.75 24.04 -22.68
C SER A 190 18.41 22.58 -22.99
N ASP A 191 19.18 21.92 -23.86
CA ASP A 191 18.98 20.55 -24.33
C ASP A 191 19.85 19.50 -23.59
N GLN A 192 20.59 19.93 -22.58
CA GLN A 192 21.44 19.05 -21.79
C GLN A 192 20.65 18.29 -20.73
N TYR A 193 21.09 17.06 -20.46
CA TYR A 193 20.49 16.22 -19.42
C TYR A 193 21.46 15.11 -18.97
N GLN A 194 21.17 14.59 -17.78
CA GLN A 194 21.74 13.37 -17.21
C GLN A 194 20.63 12.58 -16.52
N GLN A 195 20.50 11.30 -16.88
CA GLN A 195 19.48 10.42 -16.29
C GLN A 195 19.91 8.95 -16.28
N ILE A 196 19.40 8.19 -15.34
CA ILE A 196 19.44 6.72 -15.33
C ILE A 196 18.12 6.22 -15.92
N THR A 197 18.19 5.25 -16.80
CA THR A 197 17.03 4.71 -17.52
C THR A 197 16.93 3.20 -17.35
N TYR A 198 15.71 2.71 -17.19
CA TYR A 198 15.35 1.30 -17.22
C TYR A 198 14.21 1.09 -18.22
N LYS A 199 14.27 0.00 -19.00
CA LYS A 199 13.27 -0.32 -20.02
C LYS A 199 12.61 -1.66 -19.71
N VAL A 200 11.27 -1.70 -19.76
CA VAL A 200 10.48 -2.93 -19.66
C VAL A 200 9.91 -3.26 -21.03
N GLU A 201 10.01 -4.53 -21.43
CA GLU A 201 9.42 -5.00 -22.69
C GLU A 201 7.89 -4.89 -22.64
N ALA A 202 7.31 -4.53 -23.78
CA ALA A 202 5.87 -4.33 -23.90
C ALA A 202 5.07 -5.61 -23.63
N GLN A 203 5.52 -6.75 -24.13
CA GLN A 203 4.90 -8.06 -23.90
C GLN A 203 4.81 -8.45 -22.41
N ASP A 204 5.73 -7.98 -21.59
CA ASP A 204 5.75 -8.27 -20.15
C ASP A 204 4.76 -7.41 -19.35
N LEU A 205 4.11 -6.44 -20.01
CA LEU A 205 3.23 -5.43 -19.38
C LEU A 205 1.74 -5.61 -19.73
N GLN A 206 1.36 -6.66 -20.48
CA GLN A 206 -0.02 -6.85 -20.96
C GLN A 206 -1.04 -6.98 -19.83
N HIS A 207 -0.61 -7.51 -18.69
CA HIS A 207 -1.44 -7.64 -17.48
C HIS A 207 -1.79 -6.29 -16.81
N LEU A 208 -1.15 -5.18 -17.21
CA LEU A 208 -1.50 -3.83 -16.79
C LEU A 208 -2.80 -3.32 -17.44
N ALA A 209 -3.22 -3.92 -18.56
CA ALA A 209 -4.41 -3.56 -19.33
C ALA A 209 -4.45 -2.06 -19.72
N TYR A 210 -3.28 -1.45 -19.99
CA TYR A 210 -3.18 -0.03 -20.37
C TYR A 210 -3.88 0.24 -21.71
N GLY A 211 -4.45 1.43 -21.83
CA GLY A 211 -5.32 1.81 -22.95
C GLY A 211 -6.77 1.34 -22.79
N THR A 212 -7.14 0.81 -21.64
CA THR A 212 -8.52 0.38 -21.35
C THR A 212 -9.03 0.97 -20.05
N SER A 213 -10.35 0.92 -19.83
CA SER A 213 -10.96 1.31 -18.54
C SER A 213 -10.55 0.41 -17.37
N ALA A 214 -9.96 -0.76 -17.66
CA ALA A 214 -9.45 -1.70 -16.66
C ALA A 214 -7.96 -1.50 -16.32
N ALA A 215 -7.34 -0.44 -16.83
CA ALA A 215 -5.94 -0.12 -16.59
C ALA A 215 -5.57 -0.15 -15.11
N LYS A 216 -4.51 -0.89 -14.78
CA LYS A 216 -4.13 -1.18 -13.40
C LYS A 216 -3.18 -0.12 -12.86
N THR A 217 -3.36 0.22 -11.59
CA THR A 217 -2.40 1.03 -10.82
C THR A 217 -1.10 0.24 -10.62
N ILE A 218 0.01 0.93 -10.75
CA ILE A 218 1.35 0.43 -10.46
C ILE A 218 1.98 1.23 -9.34
N THR A 219 2.82 0.60 -8.56
CA THR A 219 3.62 1.24 -7.52
C THR A 219 5.09 0.93 -7.72
N LEU A 220 5.89 1.98 -7.83
CA LEU A 220 7.34 1.93 -7.84
C LEU A 220 7.87 2.21 -6.44
N SER A 221 8.79 1.40 -5.97
CA SER A 221 9.61 1.73 -4.81
C SER A 221 11.09 1.55 -5.12
N PHE A 222 11.94 2.38 -4.52
CA PHE A 222 13.38 2.33 -4.70
C PHE A 222 14.09 3.04 -3.54
N TYR A 223 15.37 2.72 -3.36
CA TYR A 223 16.24 3.40 -2.41
C TYR A 223 17.21 4.30 -3.14
N VAL A 224 17.35 5.53 -2.67
CA VAL A 224 18.30 6.52 -3.15
C VAL A 224 19.16 7.05 -2.01
N ARG A 225 20.38 7.45 -2.34
CA ARG A 225 21.30 8.18 -1.48
C ARG A 225 22.09 9.16 -2.33
N SER A 226 22.25 10.39 -1.88
CA SER A 226 23.12 11.38 -2.49
C SER A 226 23.71 12.30 -1.41
N ASN A 227 24.87 12.88 -1.65
CA ASN A 227 25.35 14.00 -0.85
C ASN A 227 24.65 15.32 -1.22
N LYS A 228 24.00 15.38 -2.40
CA LYS A 228 23.25 16.54 -2.87
C LYS A 228 21.77 16.34 -2.56
N THR A 229 21.26 17.11 -1.59
CA THR A 229 19.84 17.16 -1.22
C THR A 229 19.06 18.05 -2.20
N GLY A 230 17.74 17.87 -2.25
CA GLY A 230 16.85 18.66 -3.08
C GLY A 230 15.86 17.81 -3.85
N ASN A 231 15.18 18.40 -4.80
CA ASN A 231 14.15 17.78 -5.61
C ASN A 231 14.72 17.16 -6.87
N TYR A 232 14.47 15.89 -7.04
CA TYR A 232 14.79 15.09 -8.22
C TYR A 232 13.51 14.67 -8.92
N ASN A 233 13.61 14.34 -10.20
CA ASN A 233 12.46 13.86 -10.97
C ASN A 233 12.59 12.37 -11.30
N PHE A 234 11.42 11.74 -11.35
CA PHE A 234 11.23 10.42 -11.90
C PHE A 234 10.14 10.48 -12.98
N VAL A 235 10.35 9.79 -14.09
CA VAL A 235 9.41 9.78 -15.22
C VAL A 235 9.15 8.36 -15.68
N TYR A 236 7.88 8.02 -15.82
CA TYR A 236 7.43 6.96 -16.71
C TYR A 236 7.18 7.56 -18.09
N GLU A 237 7.69 6.88 -19.12
CA GLU A 237 7.40 7.18 -20.51
C GLU A 237 6.92 5.91 -21.19
N GLN A 238 5.78 5.97 -21.83
CA GLN A 238 5.21 4.91 -22.65
C GLN A 238 5.36 5.32 -24.11
N PRO A 239 6.27 4.69 -24.88
CA PRO A 239 6.54 5.10 -26.25
C PRO A 239 5.51 4.61 -27.26
N ASP A 240 4.72 3.57 -26.93
CA ASP A 240 3.71 3.05 -27.81
C ASP A 240 2.52 4.02 -27.98
N ASN A 241 1.90 4.00 -29.15
CA ASN A 241 0.66 4.71 -29.44
C ASN A 241 0.64 6.19 -29.03
N GLY A 242 1.64 6.97 -29.47
CA GLY A 242 1.62 8.42 -29.40
C GLY A 242 2.39 9.04 -28.24
N ASN A 243 3.29 8.30 -27.64
CA ASN A 243 4.18 8.76 -26.58
C ASN A 243 3.43 9.44 -25.42
N ARG A 244 3.36 8.78 -24.32
CA ARG A 244 2.75 9.31 -23.09
C ARG A 244 3.77 9.32 -21.97
N LEU A 245 3.60 10.23 -21.03
CA LEU A 245 4.45 10.30 -19.84
C LEU A 245 3.64 10.54 -18.58
N ALA A 246 4.21 10.12 -17.46
CA ALA A 246 3.80 10.54 -16.13
C ALA A 246 5.07 10.93 -15.36
N SER A 247 5.19 12.21 -15.00
CA SER A 247 6.34 12.74 -14.26
C SER A 247 6.01 12.97 -12.81
N TYR A 248 6.95 12.67 -11.95
CA TYR A 248 6.86 12.76 -10.50
C TYR A 248 8.12 13.43 -9.94
N GLN A 249 7.95 14.10 -8.83
CA GLN A 249 9.05 14.66 -8.06
C GLN A 249 9.25 13.85 -6.79
N TYR A 250 10.50 13.62 -6.41
CA TYR A 250 10.86 13.09 -5.09
C TYR A 250 12.01 13.90 -4.50
N THR A 251 12.01 14.08 -3.19
CA THR A 251 13.01 14.89 -2.49
C THR A 251 14.01 13.98 -1.78
N ILE A 252 15.31 14.21 -1.93
CA ILE A 252 16.33 13.67 -1.03
C ILE A 252 16.51 14.68 0.10
N ASN A 253 16.12 14.30 1.33
CA ASN A 253 16.01 15.19 2.46
C ASN A 253 17.32 15.31 3.24
N SER A 254 18.08 14.22 3.31
CA SER A 254 19.30 14.14 4.12
C SER A 254 20.49 13.67 3.31
N ALA A 255 21.55 14.48 3.30
CA ALA A 255 22.78 14.15 2.59
C ALA A 255 23.36 12.83 3.12
N ASN A 256 23.87 12.01 2.21
CA ASN A 256 24.54 10.76 2.52
C ASN A 256 23.71 9.73 3.29
N THR A 257 22.38 9.85 3.27
CA THR A 257 21.44 8.96 3.95
C THR A 257 20.63 8.17 2.92
N TRP A 258 20.43 6.88 3.15
CA TRP A 258 19.54 6.07 2.33
C TRP A 258 18.09 6.40 2.65
N GLU A 259 17.33 6.75 1.62
CA GLU A 259 15.91 7.05 1.72
C GLU A 259 15.13 6.15 0.75
N ARG A 260 14.08 5.49 1.26
CA ARG A 260 13.13 4.76 0.40
C ARG A 260 12.12 5.73 -0.18
N LYS A 261 11.94 5.70 -1.50
CA LYS A 261 10.93 6.47 -2.22
C LYS A 261 9.85 5.55 -2.75
N VAL A 262 8.63 6.05 -2.78
CA VAL A 262 7.46 5.33 -3.29
C VAL A 262 6.67 6.27 -4.19
N ILE A 263 6.32 5.79 -5.37
CA ILE A 263 5.52 6.51 -6.36
C ILE A 263 4.41 5.57 -6.84
N THR A 264 3.17 5.92 -6.55
CA THR A 264 2.00 5.18 -7.01
C THR A 264 1.35 5.94 -8.17
N THR A 265 1.12 5.25 -9.27
CA THR A 265 0.62 5.81 -10.52
C THR A 265 -0.65 5.06 -10.94
N ALA A 266 -1.75 5.76 -11.11
CA ALA A 266 -2.96 5.18 -11.70
C ALA A 266 -2.66 4.64 -13.11
N GLY A 267 -3.37 3.60 -13.53
CA GLY A 267 -3.20 3.03 -14.87
C GLY A 267 -3.54 4.03 -15.98
N ASP A 268 -2.81 3.98 -17.09
CA ASP A 268 -3.11 4.80 -18.26
C ASP A 268 -4.30 4.20 -19.03
N THR A 269 -5.44 4.87 -18.97
CA THR A 269 -6.65 4.43 -19.68
C THR A 269 -6.64 4.80 -21.17
N SER A 270 -5.67 5.58 -21.62
CA SER A 270 -5.60 6.12 -22.99
C SER A 270 -4.45 5.55 -23.82
N GLY A 271 -3.31 5.25 -23.19
CA GLY A 271 -2.13 4.75 -23.89
C GLY A 271 -2.11 3.24 -23.94
N VAL A 272 -2.18 2.65 -25.12
CA VAL A 272 -2.09 1.19 -25.34
C VAL A 272 -0.63 0.77 -25.37
N ILE A 273 -0.28 -0.25 -24.62
CA ILE A 273 1.03 -0.93 -24.72
C ILE A 273 0.88 -2.10 -25.69
N ASN A 274 1.74 -2.16 -26.71
CA ASN A 274 1.74 -3.23 -27.71
C ASN A 274 2.16 -4.58 -27.09
N ASP A 275 1.74 -5.69 -27.71
CA ASP A 275 2.20 -7.01 -27.32
C ASP A 275 3.38 -7.43 -28.21
N ASP A 276 4.56 -6.84 -27.95
CA ASP A 276 5.77 -7.10 -28.72
C ASP A 276 7.03 -7.01 -27.84
N THR A 277 8.20 -7.21 -28.44
CA THR A 277 9.51 -7.11 -27.77
C THR A 277 10.06 -5.68 -27.71
N GLY A 278 9.29 -4.71 -28.17
CA GLY A 278 9.60 -3.28 -28.06
C GLY A 278 9.56 -2.79 -26.63
N VAL A 279 9.79 -1.51 -26.47
CA VAL A 279 9.78 -0.85 -25.15
C VAL A 279 8.35 -0.43 -24.83
N GLY A 280 7.70 -1.12 -23.89
CA GLY A 280 6.38 -0.73 -23.41
C GLY A 280 6.44 0.36 -22.33
N LEU A 281 7.50 0.37 -21.52
CA LEU A 281 7.68 1.36 -20.45
C LEU A 281 9.14 1.73 -20.29
N ASN A 282 9.45 3.03 -20.39
CA ASN A 282 10.71 3.62 -19.94
C ASN A 282 10.54 4.21 -18.54
N MET A 283 11.51 3.99 -17.69
CA MET A 283 11.60 4.55 -16.34
C MET A 283 12.88 5.38 -16.26
N LYS A 284 12.77 6.65 -15.91
CA LYS A 284 13.89 7.59 -15.95
C LYS A 284 14.03 8.30 -14.60
N TRP A 285 15.21 8.18 -13.99
CA TRP A 285 15.61 8.94 -12.80
C TRP A 285 16.48 10.11 -13.27
N GLY A 286 15.95 11.33 -13.19
CA GLY A 286 16.63 12.55 -13.59
C GLY A 286 17.69 12.97 -12.58
N LEU A 287 18.89 13.26 -13.06
CA LEU A 287 20.01 13.74 -12.25
C LEU A 287 20.37 15.20 -12.58
N ALA A 288 20.12 15.62 -13.81
CA ALA A 288 20.28 17.00 -14.27
C ALA A 288 19.45 17.21 -15.54
N TYR A 289 18.79 18.36 -15.67
CA TYR A 289 17.99 18.73 -16.83
C TYR A 289 18.12 20.22 -17.17
N GLY A 290 18.43 20.53 -18.43
CA GLY A 290 18.33 21.87 -19.00
C GLY A 290 16.87 22.28 -19.27
N SER A 291 16.66 23.53 -19.65
CA SER A 291 15.32 24.14 -19.70
C SER A 291 14.35 23.50 -20.72
N THR A 292 14.85 22.87 -21.78
CA THR A 292 14.00 22.09 -22.72
C THR A 292 13.25 20.97 -22.01
N TYR A 293 13.82 20.43 -20.94
CA TYR A 293 13.25 19.29 -20.20
C TYR A 293 12.64 19.67 -18.85
N SER A 294 12.93 20.88 -18.33
CA SER A 294 12.54 21.28 -16.98
C SER A 294 11.60 22.48 -16.89
N SER A 295 11.25 23.10 -18.02
CA SER A 295 10.42 24.31 -18.04
C SER A 295 8.90 24.08 -17.94
N GLY A 296 8.46 22.82 -17.91
CA GLY A 296 7.06 22.45 -17.85
C GLY A 296 6.50 22.31 -16.43
N SER A 297 5.59 21.38 -16.27
CA SER A 297 4.96 21.07 -14.98
C SER A 297 5.01 19.57 -14.67
N VAL A 298 5.15 19.21 -13.40
CA VAL A 298 5.01 17.82 -12.92
C VAL A 298 3.58 17.37 -13.19
N THR A 299 3.43 16.25 -13.89
CA THR A 299 2.09 15.78 -14.29
C THR A 299 1.36 15.00 -13.21
N ASN A 300 2.08 14.25 -12.38
CA ASN A 300 1.54 13.35 -11.35
C ASN A 300 0.51 12.32 -11.87
N GLN A 301 0.38 12.21 -13.16
CA GLN A 301 -0.53 11.30 -13.87
C GLN A 301 -0.09 11.15 -15.33
N TRP A 302 -0.66 10.20 -16.03
CA TRP A 302 -0.42 10.03 -17.46
C TRP A 302 -0.98 11.21 -18.28
N ALA A 303 -0.15 11.72 -19.16
CA ALA A 303 -0.46 12.80 -20.07
C ALA A 303 0.20 12.55 -21.44
N ALA A 304 -0.20 13.30 -22.46
CA ALA A 304 0.54 13.35 -23.71
C ALA A 304 1.99 13.80 -23.44
N GLN A 305 2.95 13.22 -24.15
CA GLN A 305 4.36 13.55 -23.95
C GLN A 305 4.61 15.04 -24.25
N ASN A 306 5.23 15.70 -23.29
CA ASN A 306 5.83 17.00 -23.44
C ASN A 306 7.23 16.94 -22.82
N ASN A 307 8.27 17.19 -23.61
CA ASN A 307 9.64 17.11 -23.15
C ASN A 307 9.92 18.04 -21.97
N ALA A 308 9.28 19.18 -21.89
CA ALA A 308 9.43 20.14 -20.80
C ALA A 308 9.04 19.59 -19.42
N ASN A 309 8.28 18.50 -19.39
CA ASN A 309 7.78 17.89 -18.16
C ASN A 309 8.72 16.81 -17.54
N PHE A 310 9.80 16.43 -18.24
CA PHE A 310 10.71 15.38 -17.73
C PHE A 310 11.40 15.77 -16.42
N GLY A 311 11.92 16.98 -16.34
CA GLY A 311 12.61 17.51 -15.18
C GLY A 311 11.87 18.66 -14.49
N ALA A 312 10.56 18.78 -14.73
CA ALA A 312 9.79 19.90 -14.19
C ALA A 312 9.85 19.96 -12.67
N GLY A 313 10.23 21.11 -12.13
CA GLY A 313 10.39 21.33 -10.69
C GLY A 313 11.65 20.69 -10.07
N GLN A 314 12.53 20.08 -10.86
CA GLN A 314 13.85 19.65 -10.37
C GLN A 314 14.72 20.86 -10.08
N ASP A 315 15.26 20.94 -8.87
CA ASP A 315 16.19 22.02 -8.44
C ASP A 315 17.64 21.54 -8.33
N VAL A 316 17.87 20.27 -8.58
CA VAL A 316 19.18 19.63 -8.50
C VAL A 316 19.82 19.53 -9.88
N ASN A 317 21.05 20.05 -9.99
CA ASN A 317 22.02 19.68 -11.02
C ASN A 317 23.11 18.83 -10.37
N LEU A 318 23.11 17.51 -10.59
CA LEU A 318 24.12 16.62 -9.99
C LEU A 318 25.54 16.92 -10.53
N LEU A 319 25.64 17.49 -11.75
CA LEU A 319 26.91 17.76 -12.42
C LEU A 319 27.64 19.02 -11.92
N ASP A 320 27.09 19.77 -10.97
CA ASP A 320 27.64 21.04 -10.54
C ASP A 320 28.88 20.94 -9.62
N SER A 321 29.23 19.74 -9.17
CA SER A 321 30.42 19.49 -8.34
C SER A 321 30.97 18.09 -8.55
N THR A 322 32.28 17.96 -8.61
CA THR A 322 32.99 16.66 -8.64
C THR A 322 32.90 15.88 -7.31
N SER A 323 32.37 16.49 -6.26
CA SER A 323 32.08 15.81 -5.01
C SER A 323 30.69 15.15 -4.99
N ASN A 324 29.88 15.36 -6.03
CA ASN A 324 28.52 14.84 -6.07
C ASN A 324 28.49 13.37 -6.43
N GLU A 325 27.71 12.64 -5.65
CA GLU A 325 27.44 11.22 -5.81
C GLU A 325 25.94 10.95 -5.72
N PHE A 326 25.47 10.00 -6.53
CA PHE A 326 24.10 9.50 -6.47
C PHE A 326 24.11 7.98 -6.47
N TYR A 327 23.28 7.38 -5.64
CA TYR A 327 23.15 5.94 -5.52
C TYR A 327 21.69 5.51 -5.68
N LEU A 328 21.49 4.34 -6.34
CA LEU A 328 20.18 3.74 -6.59
C LEU A 328 20.23 2.23 -6.35
N THR A 329 19.30 1.68 -5.60
CA THR A 329 19.11 0.24 -5.46
C THR A 329 17.69 -0.11 -4.99
N GLY A 330 17.37 -1.40 -4.88
CA GLY A 330 16.07 -1.86 -4.40
C GLY A 330 14.92 -1.38 -5.26
N VAL A 331 15.12 -1.31 -6.58
CA VAL A 331 14.11 -0.87 -7.53
C VAL A 331 13.08 -1.97 -7.73
N GLN A 332 11.84 -1.70 -7.36
CA GLN A 332 10.70 -2.60 -7.50
C GLN A 332 9.52 -1.89 -8.10
N LEU A 333 9.01 -2.42 -9.21
CA LEU A 333 7.76 -2.02 -9.84
C LEU A 333 6.76 -3.16 -9.69
N GLU A 334 5.62 -2.88 -9.11
CA GLU A 334 4.60 -3.88 -8.81
C GLU A 334 3.18 -3.39 -9.07
N LEU A 335 2.26 -4.31 -9.29
CA LEU A 335 0.84 -4.01 -9.37
C LEU A 335 0.29 -3.62 -8.00
N GLY A 336 -0.65 -2.66 -7.98
CA GLY A 336 -1.38 -2.27 -6.79
C GLY A 336 -1.05 -0.89 -6.28
N TYR A 337 -1.64 -0.55 -5.13
CA TYR A 337 -1.64 0.81 -4.57
C TYR A 337 -0.56 1.01 -3.50
N GLN A 338 0.12 -0.04 -3.09
CA GLN A 338 1.08 0.00 -1.97
C GLN A 338 2.38 -0.68 -2.35
N ALA A 339 3.48 -0.09 -1.90
CA ALA A 339 4.80 -0.69 -2.03
C ALA A 339 5.00 -1.76 -0.96
N THR A 340 5.16 -3.01 -1.39
CA THR A 340 5.47 -4.14 -0.52
C THR A 340 6.97 -4.19 -0.19
N PRO A 341 7.43 -5.05 0.74
CA PRO A 341 8.85 -5.33 0.92
C PRO A 341 9.48 -5.80 -0.39
N PHE A 342 10.76 -5.46 -0.61
CA PHE A 342 11.48 -5.81 -1.82
C PHE A 342 11.50 -7.34 -2.05
N GLU A 343 11.15 -7.76 -3.25
CA GLU A 343 11.17 -9.17 -3.65
C GLU A 343 12.58 -9.58 -4.06
N HIS A 344 13.30 -10.22 -3.14
CA HIS A 344 14.63 -10.75 -3.40
C HIS A 344 14.55 -12.04 -4.21
N ARG A 345 15.23 -12.07 -5.35
CA ARG A 345 15.46 -13.29 -6.14
C ARG A 345 16.86 -13.85 -5.86
N SER A 346 17.04 -15.14 -6.08
CA SER A 346 18.37 -15.74 -6.04
C SER A 346 19.29 -15.12 -7.11
N PHE A 347 20.60 -15.12 -6.88
CA PHE A 347 21.54 -14.60 -7.89
C PHE A 347 21.43 -15.34 -9.23
N ALA A 348 21.27 -16.67 -9.18
CA ALA A 348 21.16 -17.50 -10.40
C ALA A 348 19.91 -17.14 -11.21
N GLU A 349 18.77 -16.95 -10.55
CA GLU A 349 17.53 -16.54 -11.22
C GLU A 349 17.68 -15.14 -11.83
N GLU A 350 18.20 -14.18 -11.06
CA GLU A 350 18.41 -12.81 -11.55
C GLU A 350 19.38 -12.75 -12.75
N LEU A 351 20.46 -13.55 -12.69
CA LEU A 351 21.41 -13.68 -13.80
C LEU A 351 20.74 -14.24 -15.05
N LEU A 352 19.93 -15.29 -14.91
CA LEU A 352 19.21 -15.91 -16.04
C LEU A 352 18.27 -14.89 -16.70
N LEU A 353 17.54 -14.09 -15.92
CA LEU A 353 16.68 -13.02 -16.44
C LEU A 353 17.48 -11.93 -17.16
N CYS A 354 18.67 -11.59 -16.66
CA CYS A 354 19.57 -10.63 -17.31
C CYS A 354 20.13 -11.18 -18.63
N GLN A 355 20.42 -12.46 -18.70
CA GLN A 355 20.97 -13.12 -19.89
C GLN A 355 20.04 -13.12 -21.09
N ARG A 356 18.73 -12.96 -20.91
CA ARG A 356 17.79 -12.70 -22.00
C ARG A 356 18.19 -11.44 -22.82
N TYR A 357 18.79 -10.45 -22.18
CA TYR A 357 19.11 -9.15 -22.77
C TYR A 357 20.59 -8.96 -23.07
N TYR A 358 21.43 -9.64 -22.34
CA TYR A 358 22.86 -9.64 -22.56
C TYR A 358 23.49 -10.90 -21.97
N TYR A 359 24.21 -11.59 -22.82
CA TYR A 359 25.00 -12.76 -22.45
C TYR A 359 26.47 -12.52 -22.83
N LYS A 360 27.37 -12.75 -21.89
CA LYS A 360 28.81 -12.77 -22.12
C LYS A 360 29.27 -14.23 -22.02
N SER A 361 29.73 -14.78 -23.16
CA SER A 361 30.46 -16.06 -23.12
C SER A 361 31.76 -15.86 -22.37
N THR A 362 32.04 -16.72 -21.43
CA THR A 362 33.39 -16.84 -20.87
C THR A 362 34.24 -17.57 -21.92
N GLU A 363 35.19 -16.89 -22.57
CA GLU A 363 36.33 -17.50 -23.18
C GLU A 363 37.29 -17.98 -22.12
#